data_fc394652c674c3c4a2981b227bd59137
#
_entry.id   fc394652c674c3c4a2981b227bd59137
#
_cell.length_a   1.000
_cell.length_b   1.000
_cell.length_c   1.000
_cell.angle_alpha   90.00
_cell.angle_beta   90.00
_cell.angle_gamma   90.00
#
_symmetry.space_group_name_H-M   'P 1'
#
loop_
_entity.id
_entity.type
_entity.pdbx_description
1 polymer ?
#
loop_
_entity_poly.entity_id
_entity_poly.type
_entity_poly.pdbx_seq_one_letter_code
_entity_poly.pdbx_strand_id
1 'polypeptide(L)'
;MLSVLLQKANDNNPTVAANVLMCLGELVCVGAEDAMPHVPDLMQVIITRLSDPSLIKRDAALHTLGQVCSSTGYVITPLVDYPQLLPLLARILRTEVSQLVRREVVKVLGILGALDPYRRKVHILSRNFRCL
;
A
#
# COMPACT_ATOMS: atom_id res chain seq x y z
N MET A 1 9.38 18.23 -7.31
CA MET A 1 8.17 17.66 -7.93
C MET A 1 7.40 16.74 -6.99
N LEU A 2 8.05 15.76 -6.39
CA LEU A 2 7.40 14.82 -5.46
C LEU A 2 6.76 15.51 -4.24
N SER A 3 7.42 16.52 -3.67
CA SER A 3 6.88 17.26 -2.52
C SER A 3 5.58 18.00 -2.86
N VAL A 4 5.49 18.56 -4.07
CA VAL A 4 4.27 19.23 -4.53
C VAL A 4 3.13 18.21 -4.71
N LEU A 5 3.42 17.05 -5.29
CA LEU A 5 2.43 16.00 -5.45
C LEU A 5 1.96 15.44 -4.10
N LEU A 6 2.87 15.31 -3.13
CA LEU A 6 2.50 14.89 -1.78
C LEU A 6 1.51 15.85 -1.12
N GLN A 7 1.69 17.17 -1.33
CA GLN A 7 0.73 18.16 -0.84
C GLN A 7 -0.62 18.03 -1.54
N LYS A 8 -0.63 17.79 -2.84
CA LYS A 8 -1.86 17.62 -3.62
C LYS A 8 -2.61 16.33 -3.30
N ALA A 9 -1.93 15.33 -2.76
CA ALA A 9 -2.59 14.11 -2.28
C ALA A 9 -3.55 14.37 -1.11
N ASN A 10 -3.45 15.55 -0.48
CA ASN A 10 -4.37 16.00 0.57
C ASN A 10 -5.49 16.91 0.05
N ASP A 11 -5.67 17.01 -1.26
CA ASP A 11 -6.72 17.82 -1.87
C ASP A 11 -8.11 17.39 -1.37
N ASN A 12 -9.01 18.37 -1.20
CA ASN A 12 -10.37 18.10 -0.74
C ASN A 12 -11.20 17.36 -1.78
N ASN A 13 -10.87 17.46 -3.05
CA ASN A 13 -11.53 16.70 -4.10
C ASN A 13 -11.03 15.26 -4.11
N PRO A 14 -11.90 14.27 -3.86
CA PRO A 14 -11.47 12.86 -3.79
C PRO A 14 -10.82 12.36 -5.07
N THR A 15 -11.32 12.77 -6.22
CA THR A 15 -10.81 12.35 -7.52
C THR A 15 -9.40 12.89 -7.75
N VAL A 16 -9.16 14.16 -7.41
CA VAL A 16 -7.83 14.78 -7.52
C VAL A 16 -6.84 14.09 -6.61
N ALA A 17 -7.21 13.89 -5.35
CA ALA A 17 -6.34 13.23 -4.37
C ALA A 17 -6.02 11.80 -4.80
N ALA A 18 -6.99 11.04 -5.30
CA ALA A 18 -6.81 9.68 -5.78
C ALA A 18 -5.86 9.61 -6.98
N ASN A 19 -6.06 10.49 -7.97
CA ASN A 19 -5.21 10.55 -9.15
C ASN A 19 -3.77 10.92 -8.80
N VAL A 20 -3.58 11.81 -7.85
CA VAL A 20 -2.25 12.21 -7.37
C VAL A 20 -1.55 11.04 -6.69
N LEU A 21 -2.26 10.28 -5.85
CA LEU A 21 -1.71 9.08 -5.22
C LEU A 21 -1.26 8.05 -6.26
N MET A 22 -2.08 7.81 -7.26
CA MET A 22 -1.74 6.86 -8.33
C MET A 22 -0.52 7.33 -9.13
N CYS A 23 -0.42 8.64 -9.41
CA CYS A 23 0.77 9.23 -10.04
C CYS A 23 2.03 9.01 -9.19
N LEU A 24 1.92 9.21 -7.88
CA LEU A 24 3.04 9.00 -6.96
C LEU A 24 3.51 7.55 -6.99
N GLY A 25 2.58 6.60 -7.02
CA GLY A 25 2.90 5.18 -7.15
C GLY A 25 3.65 4.87 -8.44
N GLU A 26 3.20 5.42 -9.56
CA GLU A 26 3.87 5.27 -10.85
C GLU A 26 5.28 5.85 -10.82
N LEU A 27 5.46 7.03 -10.24
CA LEU A 27 6.77 7.67 -10.12
C LEU A 27 7.75 6.83 -9.30
N VAL A 28 7.27 6.20 -8.24
CA VAL A 28 8.10 5.30 -7.43
C VAL A 28 8.52 4.07 -8.23
N CYS A 29 7.61 3.53 -9.05
CA CYS A 29 7.92 2.38 -9.89
C CYS A 29 9.00 2.69 -10.94
N VAL A 30 8.99 3.89 -11.50
CA VAL A 30 9.90 4.30 -12.57
C VAL A 30 11.25 4.76 -12.02
N GLY A 31 11.25 5.51 -10.91
CA GLY A 31 12.45 6.13 -10.35
C GLY A 31 12.71 5.71 -8.91
N ALA A 32 12.74 4.41 -8.63
CA ALA A 32 12.78 3.87 -7.27
C ALA A 32 13.91 4.45 -6.42
N GLU A 33 15.11 4.56 -6.96
CA GLU A 33 16.27 5.09 -6.21
C GLU A 33 16.09 6.55 -5.85
N ASP A 34 15.65 7.37 -6.81
CA ASP A 34 15.42 8.81 -6.59
C ASP A 34 14.21 9.07 -5.71
N ALA A 35 13.26 8.14 -5.70
CA ALA A 35 12.04 8.26 -4.91
C ALA A 35 12.22 7.80 -3.45
N MET A 36 13.26 7.03 -3.14
CA MET A 36 13.46 6.45 -1.80
C MET A 36 13.42 7.48 -0.65
N PRO A 37 14.01 8.68 -0.77
CA PRO A 37 13.92 9.67 0.31
C PRO A 37 12.50 10.15 0.59
N HIS A 38 11.58 10.01 -0.36
CA HIS A 38 10.18 10.45 -0.24
C HIS A 38 9.23 9.32 0.18
N VAL A 39 9.70 8.08 0.21
CA VAL A 39 8.87 6.92 0.57
C VAL A 39 8.25 7.03 1.97
N PRO A 40 8.98 7.46 3.03
CA PRO A 40 8.37 7.62 4.35
C PRO A 40 7.19 8.59 4.35
N ASP A 41 7.31 9.73 3.68
CA ASP A 41 6.23 10.71 3.58
C ASP A 41 5.04 10.16 2.79
N LEU A 42 5.32 9.47 1.69
CA LEU A 42 4.29 8.83 0.88
C LEU A 42 3.56 7.74 1.67
N MET A 43 4.28 6.93 2.45
CA MET A 43 3.67 5.89 3.30
C MET A 43 2.73 6.50 4.34
N GLN A 44 3.08 7.64 4.93
CA GLN A 44 2.19 8.34 5.87
C GLN A 44 0.90 8.80 5.19
N VAL A 45 1.00 9.35 4.00
CA VAL A 45 -0.18 9.75 3.21
C VAL A 45 -1.05 8.53 2.89
N ILE A 46 -0.45 7.44 2.43
CA ILE A 46 -1.17 6.20 2.11
C ILE A 46 -1.92 5.68 3.34
N ILE A 47 -1.24 5.58 4.47
CA ILE A 47 -1.84 5.07 5.71
C ILE A 47 -3.01 5.94 6.14
N THR A 48 -2.87 7.26 6.06
CA THR A 48 -3.94 8.19 6.38
C THR A 48 -5.16 7.99 5.45
N ARG A 49 -4.92 7.80 4.16
CA ARG A 49 -5.99 7.62 3.18
C ARG A 49 -6.68 6.26 3.24
N LEU A 50 -6.03 5.24 3.79
CA LEU A 50 -6.66 3.94 3.99
C LEU A 50 -7.85 4.01 4.96
N SER A 51 -7.86 5.00 5.86
CA SER A 51 -8.96 5.24 6.80
C SER A 51 -9.94 6.32 6.34
N ASP A 52 -9.76 6.84 5.12
CA ASP A 52 -10.62 7.92 4.60
C ASP A 52 -12.03 7.40 4.32
N PRO A 53 -13.08 8.21 4.59
CA PRO A 53 -14.47 7.82 4.27
C PRO A 53 -14.71 7.63 2.77
N SER A 54 -13.94 8.29 1.91
CA SER A 54 -14.10 8.18 0.46
C SER A 54 -13.58 6.85 -0.06
N LEU A 55 -14.45 6.09 -0.74
CA LEU A 55 -14.08 4.84 -1.40
C LEU A 55 -12.99 5.06 -2.45
N ILE A 56 -13.08 6.15 -3.20
CA ILE A 56 -12.11 6.48 -4.25
C ILE A 56 -10.71 6.66 -3.66
N LYS A 57 -10.60 7.35 -2.53
CA LYS A 57 -9.33 7.57 -1.84
C LYS A 57 -8.78 6.28 -1.25
N ARG A 58 -9.64 5.45 -0.65
CA ARG A 58 -9.21 4.16 -0.09
C ARG A 58 -8.67 3.23 -1.18
N ASP A 59 -9.38 3.13 -2.29
CA ASP A 59 -8.97 2.29 -3.42
C ASP A 59 -7.64 2.75 -4.00
N ALA A 60 -7.48 4.04 -4.23
CA ALA A 60 -6.23 4.62 -4.72
C ALA A 60 -5.07 4.38 -3.74
N ALA A 61 -5.33 4.52 -2.44
CA ALA A 61 -4.32 4.26 -1.41
C ALA A 61 -3.87 2.80 -1.40
N LEU A 62 -4.80 1.85 -1.54
CA LEU A 62 -4.48 0.43 -1.63
C LEU A 62 -3.65 0.10 -2.87
N HIS A 63 -4.04 0.62 -4.00
CA HIS A 63 -3.32 0.42 -5.25
C HIS A 63 -1.90 0.99 -5.17
N THR A 64 -1.77 2.21 -4.66
CA THR A 64 -0.46 2.88 -4.50
C THR A 64 0.41 2.14 -3.50
N LEU A 65 -0.16 1.65 -2.40
CA LEU A 65 0.57 0.85 -1.42
C LEU A 65 1.17 -0.41 -2.06
N GLY A 66 0.38 -1.11 -2.86
CA GLY A 66 0.85 -2.28 -3.59
C GLY A 66 2.00 -1.96 -4.53
N GLN A 67 1.90 -0.86 -5.27
CA GLN A 67 2.96 -0.41 -6.18
C GLN A 67 4.25 -0.05 -5.44
N VAL A 68 4.14 0.72 -4.37
CA VAL A 68 5.30 1.14 -3.57
C VAL A 68 6.00 -0.07 -2.95
N CYS A 69 5.25 -0.98 -2.35
CA CYS A 69 5.83 -2.16 -1.72
C CYS A 69 6.46 -3.10 -2.74
N SER A 70 5.82 -3.30 -3.90
CA SER A 70 6.39 -4.13 -4.97
C SER A 70 7.69 -3.57 -5.53
N SER A 71 7.78 -2.24 -5.64
CA SER A 71 8.95 -1.57 -6.23
C SER A 71 10.10 -1.41 -5.26
N THR A 72 9.83 -1.25 -3.96
CA THR A 72 10.85 -0.95 -2.95
C THR A 72 11.00 -2.03 -1.88
N GLY A 73 10.35 -3.17 -2.06
CA GLY A 73 10.15 -4.16 -1.02
C GLY A 73 11.41 -4.82 -0.46
N TYR A 74 12.52 -4.78 -1.19
CA TYR A 74 13.78 -5.30 -0.69
C TYR A 74 14.57 -4.29 0.14
N VAL A 75 14.13 -3.03 0.16
CA VAL A 75 14.80 -1.94 0.85
C VAL A 75 14.03 -1.53 2.11
N ILE A 76 12.71 -1.61 2.06
CA ILE A 76 11.86 -1.30 3.21
C ILE A 76 11.24 -2.58 3.77
N THR A 77 10.93 -2.55 5.07
CA THR A 77 10.22 -3.63 5.75
C THR A 77 8.86 -3.08 6.21
N PRO A 78 7.84 -3.08 5.31
CA PRO A 78 6.60 -2.34 5.57
C PRO A 78 5.88 -2.73 6.85
N LEU A 79 5.87 -4.02 7.19
CA LEU A 79 5.17 -4.51 8.39
C LEU A 79 5.94 -4.20 9.67
N VAL A 80 7.25 -4.02 9.60
CA VAL A 80 8.09 -3.67 10.75
C VAL A 80 8.11 -2.16 10.96
N ASP A 81 8.32 -1.40 9.87
CA ASP A 81 8.40 0.06 9.92
C ASP A 81 7.03 0.71 10.16
N TYR A 82 5.97 0.06 9.71
CA TYR A 82 4.58 0.54 9.83
C TYR A 82 3.70 -0.56 10.42
N PRO A 83 3.83 -0.84 11.73
CA PRO A 83 3.12 -1.97 12.35
C PRO A 83 1.59 -1.81 12.33
N GLN A 84 1.08 -0.60 12.12
CA GLN A 84 -0.35 -0.33 12.01
C GLN A 84 -0.97 -0.81 10.69
N LEU A 85 -0.16 -1.12 9.67
CA LEU A 85 -0.67 -1.54 8.36
C LEU A 85 -1.49 -2.81 8.42
N LEU A 86 -0.98 -3.84 9.06
CA LEU A 86 -1.65 -5.15 9.08
C LEU A 86 -3.02 -5.11 9.74
N PRO A 87 -3.18 -4.52 10.96
CA PRO A 87 -4.51 -4.38 11.55
C PRO A 87 -5.45 -3.51 10.72
N LEU A 88 -4.93 -2.46 10.10
CA LEU A 88 -5.72 -1.55 9.27
C LEU A 88 -6.25 -2.27 8.03
N LEU A 89 -5.41 -3.01 7.32
CA LEU A 89 -5.81 -3.78 6.16
C LEU A 89 -6.81 -4.88 6.53
N ALA A 90 -6.61 -5.55 7.65
CA ALA A 90 -7.54 -6.55 8.14
C ALA A 90 -8.92 -5.94 8.44
N ARG A 91 -8.95 -4.73 9.02
CA ARG A 91 -10.19 -4.00 9.27
C ARG A 91 -10.91 -3.66 7.98
N ILE A 92 -10.19 -3.16 6.98
CA ILE A 92 -10.76 -2.84 5.66
C ILE A 92 -11.36 -4.09 5.03
N LEU A 93 -10.64 -5.21 5.07
CA LEU A 93 -11.12 -6.47 4.51
C LEU A 93 -12.44 -6.92 5.14
N ARG A 94 -12.62 -6.69 6.46
CA ARG A 94 -13.84 -7.05 7.18
C ARG A 94 -15.00 -6.08 6.93
N THR A 95 -14.70 -4.79 6.75
CA THR A 95 -15.73 -3.74 6.69
C THR A 95 -16.09 -3.32 5.27
N GLU A 96 -15.21 -3.61 4.29
CA GLU A 96 -15.43 -3.16 2.91
C GLU A 96 -16.47 -4.02 2.22
N VAL A 97 -17.47 -3.38 1.61
CA VAL A 97 -18.56 -4.03 0.87
C VAL A 97 -18.17 -4.31 -0.58
N SER A 98 -17.34 -3.46 -1.18
CA SER A 98 -16.93 -3.61 -2.57
C SER A 98 -16.01 -4.82 -2.76
N GLN A 99 -16.40 -5.73 -3.64
CA GLN A 99 -15.60 -6.91 -3.98
C GLN A 99 -14.26 -6.53 -4.64
N LEU A 100 -14.26 -5.47 -5.45
CA LEU A 100 -13.04 -4.99 -6.10
C LEU A 100 -12.02 -4.50 -5.08
N VAL A 101 -12.48 -3.72 -4.09
CA VAL A 101 -11.62 -3.22 -3.01
C VAL A 101 -11.11 -4.37 -2.14
N ARG A 102 -11.96 -5.34 -1.82
CA ARG A 102 -11.56 -6.52 -1.03
C ARG A 102 -10.49 -7.34 -1.75
N ARG A 103 -10.60 -7.52 -3.05
CA ARG A 103 -9.58 -8.20 -3.86
C ARG A 103 -8.26 -7.45 -3.83
N GLU A 104 -8.32 -6.12 -3.90
CA GLU A 104 -7.12 -5.29 -3.82
C GLU A 104 -6.43 -5.42 -2.47
N VAL A 105 -7.19 -5.47 -1.37
CA VAL A 105 -6.66 -5.70 -0.02
C VAL A 105 -5.94 -7.05 0.05
N VAL A 106 -6.55 -8.10 -0.47
CA VAL A 106 -5.94 -9.45 -0.46
C VAL A 106 -4.64 -9.46 -1.26
N LYS A 107 -4.62 -8.79 -2.41
CA LYS A 107 -3.43 -8.65 -3.24
C LYS A 107 -2.30 -7.94 -2.49
N VAL A 108 -2.62 -6.83 -1.84
CA VAL A 108 -1.65 -6.06 -1.04
C VAL A 108 -1.12 -6.90 0.13
N LEU A 109 -1.99 -7.62 0.84
CA LEU A 109 -1.58 -8.50 1.92
C LEU A 109 -0.62 -9.61 1.44
N GLY A 110 -0.86 -10.13 0.25
CA GLY A 110 0.04 -11.10 -0.38
C GLY A 110 1.42 -10.51 -0.65
N ILE A 111 1.47 -9.30 -1.17
CA ILE A 111 2.74 -8.58 -1.43
C ILE A 111 3.50 -8.34 -0.11
N LEU A 112 2.81 -7.80 0.90
CA LEU A 112 3.43 -7.51 2.20
C LEU A 112 3.93 -8.79 2.89
N GLY A 113 3.16 -9.85 2.83
CA GLY A 113 3.56 -11.13 3.41
C GLY A 113 4.80 -11.73 2.76
N ALA A 114 4.93 -11.58 1.44
CA ALA A 114 6.10 -12.06 0.70
C ALA A 114 7.37 -11.26 1.02
N LEU A 115 7.22 -10.01 1.47
CA LEU A 115 8.34 -9.12 1.79
C LEU A 115 8.82 -9.24 3.23
N ASP A 116 8.05 -9.88 4.11
CA ASP A 116 8.41 -10.07 5.51
C ASP A 116 9.39 -11.26 5.64
N PRO A 117 10.65 -11.03 6.06
CA PRO A 117 11.64 -12.12 6.12
C PRO A 117 11.25 -13.25 7.07
N TYR A 118 10.57 -12.93 8.17
CA TYR A 118 10.10 -13.93 9.14
C TYR A 118 8.91 -14.71 8.60
N ARG A 119 7.90 -14.01 8.09
CA ARG A 119 6.69 -14.61 7.55
C ARG A 119 6.92 -15.31 6.23
N ARG A 120 7.96 -14.94 5.51
CA ARG A 120 8.33 -15.61 4.26
C ARG A 120 8.61 -17.09 4.48
N LYS A 121 9.33 -17.44 5.56
CA LYS A 121 9.57 -18.85 5.92
C LYS A 121 8.27 -19.56 6.22
N VAL A 122 7.41 -18.96 7.02
CA VAL A 122 6.10 -19.52 7.38
C VAL A 122 5.21 -19.64 6.13
N HIS A 123 5.24 -18.67 5.23
CA HIS A 123 4.46 -18.68 4.00
C HIS A 123 4.89 -19.80 3.06
N ILE A 124 6.20 -20.04 2.91
CA ILE A 124 6.72 -21.14 2.10
C ILE A 124 6.26 -22.49 2.69
N LEU A 125 6.32 -22.64 4.00
CA LEU A 125 5.84 -23.83 4.69
C LEU A 125 4.32 -23.99 4.51
N SER A 126 3.56 -22.94 4.63
CA SER A 126 2.11 -22.94 4.44
C SER A 126 1.71 -23.34 3.03
N ARG A 127 2.46 -22.90 2.02
CA ARG A 127 2.18 -23.27 0.62
C ARG A 127 2.33 -24.76 0.40
N ASN A 128 3.30 -25.38 1.05
CA ASN A 128 3.50 -26.82 0.95
C ASN A 128 2.35 -27.60 1.60
N PHE A 129 1.73 -27.03 2.64
CA PHE A 129 0.57 -27.62 3.30
C PHE A 129 -0.74 -27.36 2.57
N ARG A 130 -0.86 -26.26 1.84
CA ARG A 130 -2.08 -25.93 1.09
C ARG A 130 -2.28 -26.78 -0.15
N CYS A 131 -1.24 -27.39 -0.65
CA CYS A 131 -1.33 -28.32 -1.76
C CYS A 131 -1.83 -29.71 -1.31
N LEU A 132 -2.06 -29.85 -0.03
CA LEU A 132 -2.66 -31.02 0.57
C LEU A 132 -4.16 -30.78 0.79
#